data_a12017af714d58db9c68c967a9d5a8d8
#
_entry.id   a12017af714d58db9c68c967a9d5a8d8
#
_cell.length_a   1.000
_cell.length_b   1.000
_cell.length_c   1.000
_cell.angle_alpha   90.00
_cell.angle_beta   90.00
_cell.angle_gamma   90.00
#
_symmetry.space_group_name_H-M   'P 1'
#
loop_
_entity.id
_entity.type
_entity.pdbx_description
1 polymer ?
#
loop_
_entity_poly.entity_id
_entity_poly.type
_entity_poly.pdbx_seq_one_letter_code
_entity_poly.pdbx_strand_id
1 'polypeptide(L)'
;MIDTLSFCGREEAITRMNCFGSEGRPFFFLIDYIAEKCLVEEPHRLPSSELLFAFPGATNVPQGMPATPHPRSFRWEPCPMSFEEYRRGFDIVHRHLHGGNSFLVNYTCATLVDTDLTLRQVFDHARAPYRLWVNDSFVVFSPEIFVRITDGFIYSHPMKGTMDATLPDARER
;
A
#
# COMPACT_ATOMS: atom_id res chain seq x y z
N MET A 1 27.47 -3.88 -10.00
CA MET A 1 26.20 -4.15 -10.68
C MET A 1 25.14 -3.77 -9.65
N ILE A 2 24.35 -2.75 -9.89
CA ILE A 2 23.24 -2.38 -8.99
C ILE A 2 22.20 -3.49 -9.20
N ASP A 3 21.90 -4.25 -8.15
CA ASP A 3 20.84 -5.24 -8.20
C ASP A 3 19.52 -4.50 -8.44
N THR A 4 19.02 -4.60 -9.64
CA THR A 4 17.76 -3.95 -10.06
C THR A 4 16.60 -4.89 -9.76
N LEU A 5 15.46 -4.37 -9.32
CA LEU A 5 14.25 -5.15 -9.13
C LEU A 5 13.89 -5.90 -10.42
N SER A 6 13.74 -7.21 -10.33
CA SER A 6 13.40 -8.07 -11.47
C SER A 6 11.90 -8.31 -11.51
N PHE A 7 11.20 -7.59 -12.38
CA PHE A 7 9.79 -7.82 -12.64
C PHE A 7 9.58 -8.93 -13.68
N CYS A 8 8.51 -9.69 -13.51
CA CYS A 8 8.08 -10.75 -14.40
C CYS A 8 6.60 -10.59 -14.78
N GLY A 9 6.15 -11.36 -15.75
CA GLY A 9 4.74 -11.39 -16.11
C GLY A 9 3.92 -12.30 -15.17
N ARG A 10 2.60 -12.23 -15.31
CA ARG A 10 1.62 -12.92 -14.47
C ARG A 10 1.87 -14.43 -14.31
N GLU A 11 2.07 -15.15 -15.41
CA GLU A 11 2.21 -16.61 -15.39
C GLU A 11 3.49 -17.05 -14.66
N GLU A 12 4.57 -16.31 -14.85
CA GLU A 12 5.81 -16.56 -14.13
C GLU A 12 5.65 -16.25 -12.64
N ALA A 13 4.97 -15.17 -12.30
CA ALA A 13 4.70 -14.80 -10.90
C ALA A 13 3.90 -15.90 -10.19
N ILE A 14 2.86 -16.43 -10.82
CA ILE A 14 2.06 -17.54 -10.29
C ILE A 14 2.94 -18.77 -10.06
N THR A 15 3.77 -19.11 -11.03
CA THR A 15 4.68 -20.26 -10.93
C THR A 15 5.66 -20.10 -9.77
N ARG A 16 6.28 -18.93 -9.63
CA ARG A 16 7.24 -18.64 -8.55
C ARG A 16 6.57 -18.67 -7.18
N MET A 17 5.39 -18.04 -7.04
CA MET A 17 4.63 -18.05 -5.76
C MET A 17 4.23 -19.47 -5.35
N ASN A 18 3.78 -20.30 -6.30
CA ASN A 18 3.44 -21.69 -6.01
C ASN A 18 4.68 -22.52 -5.62
N CYS A 19 5.81 -22.29 -6.28
CA CYS A 19 7.08 -22.95 -5.95
C CYS A 19 7.50 -22.60 -4.51
N PHE A 20 7.60 -21.30 -4.18
CA PHE A 20 7.97 -20.87 -2.83
C PHE A 20 6.98 -21.38 -1.78
N GLY A 21 5.67 -21.33 -2.07
CA GLY A 21 4.64 -21.82 -1.16
C GLY A 21 4.74 -23.34 -0.91
N SER A 22 4.97 -24.14 -1.95
CA SER A 22 5.13 -25.60 -1.82
C SER A 22 6.38 -26.00 -1.03
N GLU A 23 7.43 -25.16 -1.10
CA GLU A 23 8.69 -25.37 -0.37
C GLU A 23 8.65 -24.78 1.05
N GLY A 24 7.56 -24.09 1.44
CA GLY A 24 7.47 -23.39 2.72
C GLY A 24 8.43 -22.21 2.84
N ARG A 25 8.88 -21.64 1.75
CA ARG A 25 9.83 -20.51 1.70
C ARG A 25 9.07 -19.19 1.79
N PRO A 26 9.49 -18.26 2.67
CA PRO A 26 8.88 -16.94 2.72
C PRO A 26 9.25 -16.14 1.48
N PHE A 27 8.28 -15.44 0.92
CA PHE A 27 8.49 -14.55 -0.21
C PHE A 27 7.68 -13.27 -0.06
N PHE A 28 8.18 -12.20 -0.65
CA PHE A 28 7.51 -10.93 -0.87
C PHE A 28 6.94 -10.92 -2.29
N PHE A 29 5.76 -10.34 -2.46
CA PHE A 29 5.23 -10.08 -3.79
C PHE A 29 4.63 -8.68 -3.89
N LEU A 30 4.75 -8.11 -5.08
CA LEU A 30 4.16 -6.84 -5.48
C LEU A 30 3.61 -7.02 -6.89
N ILE A 31 2.32 -6.79 -7.06
CA ILE A 31 1.61 -7.03 -8.32
C ILE A 31 0.86 -5.75 -8.68
N ASP A 32 1.01 -5.26 -9.91
CA ASP A 32 0.23 -4.14 -10.39
C ASP A 32 -1.24 -4.52 -10.63
N TYR A 33 -2.09 -3.53 -10.81
CA TYR A 33 -3.54 -3.73 -10.92
C TYR A 33 -3.95 -4.67 -12.07
N ILE A 34 -3.24 -4.64 -13.18
CA ILE A 34 -3.52 -5.47 -14.36
C ILE A 34 -2.70 -6.77 -14.40
N ALA A 35 -1.86 -6.98 -13.41
CA ALA A 35 -0.96 -8.13 -13.27
C ALA A 35 0.01 -8.32 -14.46
N GLU A 36 0.47 -7.24 -15.05
CA GLU A 36 1.49 -7.26 -16.10
C GLU A 36 2.91 -7.13 -15.53
N LYS A 37 3.05 -6.39 -14.43
CA LYS A 37 4.32 -6.21 -13.72
C LYS A 37 4.22 -6.82 -12.33
N CYS A 38 4.86 -7.96 -12.16
CA CYS A 38 4.87 -8.69 -10.91
C CYS A 38 6.30 -8.81 -10.40
N LEU A 39 6.52 -8.55 -9.13
CA LEU A 39 7.74 -8.84 -8.41
C LEU A 39 7.44 -9.97 -7.42
N VAL A 40 8.19 -11.05 -7.48
CA VAL A 40 8.09 -12.17 -6.52
C VAL A 40 9.51 -12.56 -6.16
N GLU A 41 9.92 -12.31 -4.91
CA GLU A 41 11.31 -12.59 -4.50
C GLU A 41 11.40 -12.89 -3.00
N GLU A 42 12.43 -13.60 -2.59
CA GLU A 42 12.72 -13.79 -1.18
C GLU A 42 13.11 -12.46 -0.52
N PRO A 43 12.63 -12.16 0.70
CA PRO A 43 12.88 -10.86 1.35
C PRO A 43 14.34 -10.44 1.43
N HIS A 44 15.25 -11.41 1.65
CA HIS A 44 16.68 -11.16 1.79
C HIS A 44 17.39 -10.85 0.46
N ARG A 45 16.75 -11.13 -0.69
CA ARG A 45 17.27 -10.82 -2.02
C ARG A 45 16.78 -9.49 -2.57
N LEU A 46 15.83 -8.86 -1.89
CA LEU A 46 15.35 -7.54 -2.30
C LEU A 46 16.40 -6.47 -1.99
N PRO A 47 16.89 -5.75 -3.01
CA PRO A 47 17.90 -4.71 -2.78
C PRO A 47 17.30 -3.55 -1.98
N SER A 48 17.86 -3.30 -0.79
CA SER A 48 17.37 -2.24 0.10
C SER A 48 17.58 -0.82 -0.44
N SER A 49 18.36 -0.68 -1.51
CA SER A 49 18.50 0.57 -2.28
C SER A 49 17.30 0.83 -3.20
N GLU A 50 16.52 -0.20 -3.53
CA GLU A 50 15.44 -0.13 -4.51
C GLU A 50 14.05 -0.35 -3.89
N LEU A 51 13.97 -1.20 -2.86
CA LEU A 51 12.72 -1.53 -2.21
C LEU A 51 12.94 -1.78 -0.72
N LEU A 52 12.12 -1.12 0.10
CA LEU A 52 12.03 -1.37 1.53
C LEU A 52 10.59 -1.64 1.92
N PHE A 53 10.39 -2.64 2.75
CA PHE A 53 9.12 -2.86 3.43
C PHE A 53 9.30 -3.07 4.92
N ALA A 54 8.32 -2.65 5.69
CA ALA A 54 8.21 -2.90 7.11
C ALA A 54 6.76 -3.24 7.43
N PHE A 55 6.51 -4.52 7.74
CA PHE A 55 5.22 -5.08 8.08
C PHE A 55 5.29 -5.70 9.47
N PRO A 56 4.18 -5.90 10.18
CA PRO A 56 4.19 -6.63 11.43
C PRO A 56 4.77 -8.04 11.25
N GLY A 57 5.91 -8.29 11.88
CA GLY A 57 6.59 -9.60 11.83
C GLY A 57 7.46 -9.85 10.61
N ALA A 58 7.55 -8.93 9.63
CA ALA A 58 8.39 -9.09 8.45
C ALA A 58 8.95 -7.76 7.94
N THR A 59 10.25 -7.70 7.67
CA THR A 59 10.90 -6.51 7.12
C THR A 59 12.18 -6.88 6.38
N ASN A 60 12.53 -6.11 5.35
CA ASN A 60 13.86 -6.14 4.73
C ASN A 60 14.69 -4.89 5.07
N VAL A 61 14.21 -4.02 5.95
CA VAL A 61 14.99 -2.87 6.42
C VAL A 61 16.20 -3.40 7.18
N PRO A 62 17.45 -3.10 6.75
CA PRO A 62 18.64 -3.59 7.42
C PRO A 62 18.73 -3.12 8.87
N GLN A 63 19.15 -4.03 9.76
CA GLN A 63 19.38 -3.66 11.16
C GLN A 63 20.45 -2.57 11.27
N GLY A 64 20.14 -1.52 12.04
CA GLY A 64 21.06 -0.39 12.19
C GLY A 64 21.10 0.57 11.00
N MET A 65 20.29 0.36 9.96
CA MET A 65 20.15 1.35 8.89
C MET A 65 19.62 2.65 9.49
N PRO A 66 20.38 3.76 9.38
CA PRO A 66 19.90 5.04 9.91
C PRO A 66 18.70 5.50 9.08
N ALA A 67 17.65 5.95 9.77
CA ALA A 67 16.62 6.71 9.10
C ALA A 67 17.22 7.98 8.47
N THR A 68 16.63 8.44 7.40
CA THR A 68 17.00 9.74 6.83
C THR A 68 16.84 10.83 7.90
N PRO A 69 17.73 11.85 7.92
CA PRO A 69 17.59 12.93 8.88
C PRO A 69 16.19 13.54 8.84
N HIS A 70 15.58 13.68 10.01
CA HIS A 70 14.28 14.36 10.09
C HIS A 70 14.48 15.84 9.70
N PRO A 71 13.82 16.33 8.67
CA PRO A 71 13.93 17.73 8.31
C PRO A 71 13.37 18.60 9.44
N ARG A 72 14.08 19.66 9.79
CA ARG A 72 13.61 20.62 10.84
C ARG A 72 12.32 21.33 10.45
N SER A 73 12.14 21.53 9.16
CA SER A 73 10.92 22.05 8.52
C SER A 73 10.78 21.40 7.15
N PHE A 74 9.57 21.22 6.68
CA PHE A 74 9.28 20.75 5.34
C PHE A 74 7.98 21.36 4.85
N ARG A 75 7.84 21.45 3.52
CA ARG A 75 6.60 21.86 2.88
C ARG A 75 5.73 20.64 2.69
N TRP A 76 4.45 20.77 3.00
CA TRP A 76 3.42 19.77 2.74
C TRP A 76 2.12 20.46 2.43
N GLU A 77 1.88 20.74 1.16
CA GLU A 77 0.73 21.50 0.69
C GLU A 77 -0.16 20.59 -0.19
N PRO A 78 -1.23 20.02 0.38
CA PRO A 78 -2.17 19.24 -0.40
C PRO A 78 -3.03 20.16 -1.27
N CYS A 79 -3.14 19.82 -2.56
CA CYS A 79 -3.97 20.48 -3.55
C CYS A 79 -5.09 19.53 -4.00
N PRO A 80 -6.16 19.38 -3.20
CA PRO A 80 -7.27 18.51 -3.56
C PRO A 80 -8.03 19.07 -4.76
N MET A 81 -8.73 18.17 -5.49
CA MET A 81 -9.67 18.62 -6.53
C MET A 81 -10.76 19.50 -5.91
N SER A 82 -11.39 20.35 -6.73
CA SER A 82 -12.48 21.18 -6.25
C SER A 82 -13.68 20.33 -5.78
N PHE A 83 -14.42 20.86 -4.81
CA PHE A 83 -15.64 20.19 -4.34
C PHE A 83 -16.64 19.96 -5.48
N GLU A 84 -16.72 20.85 -6.42
CA GLU A 84 -17.61 20.72 -7.58
C GLU A 84 -17.24 19.57 -8.50
N GLU A 85 -15.93 19.36 -8.75
CA GLU A 85 -15.44 18.21 -9.52
C GLU A 85 -15.68 16.91 -8.77
N TYR A 86 -15.38 16.87 -7.47
CA TYR A 86 -15.67 15.71 -6.63
C TYR A 86 -17.17 15.37 -6.66
N ARG A 87 -18.03 16.35 -6.49
CA ARG A 87 -19.48 16.18 -6.47
C ARG A 87 -20.01 15.60 -7.79
N ARG A 88 -19.51 16.08 -8.94
CA ARG A 88 -19.92 15.52 -10.25
C ARG A 88 -19.65 14.02 -10.34
N GLY A 89 -18.49 13.57 -9.94
CA GLY A 89 -18.15 12.14 -9.92
C GLY A 89 -18.96 11.37 -8.88
N PHE A 90 -19.11 11.91 -7.69
CA PHE A 90 -19.94 11.32 -6.63
C PHE A 90 -21.40 11.14 -7.08
N ASP A 91 -22.00 12.12 -7.71
CA ASP A 91 -23.39 12.07 -8.18
C ASP A 91 -23.60 10.96 -9.24
N ILE A 92 -22.59 10.68 -10.07
CA ILE A 92 -22.59 9.56 -11.02
C ILE A 92 -22.63 8.22 -10.24
N VAL A 93 -21.69 8.02 -9.33
CA VAL A 93 -21.59 6.80 -8.50
C VAL A 93 -22.88 6.59 -7.70
N HIS A 94 -23.34 7.63 -7.03
CA HIS A 94 -24.57 7.62 -6.23
C HIS A 94 -25.80 7.20 -7.04
N ARG A 95 -25.97 7.73 -8.26
CA ARG A 95 -27.04 7.35 -9.17
C ARG A 95 -26.99 5.87 -9.54
N HIS A 96 -25.80 5.34 -9.85
CA HIS A 96 -25.64 3.93 -10.20
C HIS A 96 -25.88 2.98 -9.02
N LEU A 97 -25.50 3.37 -7.81
CA LEU A 97 -25.82 2.62 -6.60
C LEU A 97 -27.33 2.56 -6.35
N HIS A 98 -28.04 3.68 -6.46
CA HIS A 98 -29.50 3.73 -6.29
C HIS A 98 -30.25 3.02 -7.43
N GLY A 99 -29.66 2.99 -8.62
CA GLY A 99 -30.18 2.24 -9.77
C GLY A 99 -29.94 0.72 -9.69
N GLY A 100 -29.30 0.22 -8.64
CA GLY A 100 -29.02 -1.21 -8.45
C GLY A 100 -27.90 -1.76 -9.35
N ASN A 101 -27.12 -0.91 -9.99
CA ASN A 101 -26.02 -1.34 -10.86
C ASN A 101 -24.79 -1.84 -10.08
N SER A 102 -24.69 -1.51 -8.79
CA SER A 102 -23.67 -2.00 -7.86
C SER A 102 -24.20 -1.86 -6.43
N PHE A 103 -23.60 -2.59 -5.50
CA PHE A 103 -23.94 -2.50 -4.06
C PHE A 103 -22.88 -1.73 -3.27
N LEU A 104 -21.64 -1.70 -3.76
CA LEU A 104 -20.52 -1.03 -3.11
C LEU A 104 -19.55 -0.52 -4.17
N VAL A 105 -19.13 0.73 -4.01
CA VAL A 105 -18.12 1.38 -4.86
C VAL A 105 -17.21 2.20 -3.99
N ASN A 106 -15.90 2.08 -4.22
CA ASN A 106 -14.90 3.00 -3.67
C ASN A 106 -14.61 4.09 -4.71
N TYR A 107 -15.08 5.30 -4.46
CA TYR A 107 -14.81 6.45 -5.32
C TYR A 107 -13.52 7.14 -4.86
N THR A 108 -12.44 6.92 -5.59
CA THR A 108 -11.10 7.41 -5.25
C THR A 108 -10.74 8.61 -6.11
N CYS A 109 -10.22 9.66 -5.47
CA CYS A 109 -9.73 10.87 -6.11
C CYS A 109 -8.28 11.12 -5.76
N ALA A 110 -7.47 11.48 -6.75
CA ALA A 110 -6.09 11.88 -6.52
C ALA A 110 -6.03 13.27 -5.88
N THR A 111 -5.16 13.42 -4.88
CA THR A 111 -4.79 14.71 -4.31
C THR A 111 -3.32 14.96 -4.59
N LEU A 112 -3.01 16.01 -5.34
CA LEU A 112 -1.64 16.45 -5.53
C LEU A 112 -1.10 16.99 -4.20
N VAL A 113 0.17 16.70 -3.91
CA VAL A 113 0.87 17.21 -2.73
C VAL A 113 2.14 17.89 -3.20
N ASP A 114 2.24 19.21 -2.99
CA ASP A 114 3.49 19.93 -3.17
C ASP A 114 4.34 19.75 -1.90
N THR A 115 5.48 19.10 -2.04
CA THR A 115 6.36 18.78 -0.92
C THR A 115 7.82 18.76 -1.35
N ASP A 116 8.71 19.11 -0.43
CA ASP A 116 10.16 18.97 -0.56
C ASP A 116 10.70 17.68 0.09
N LEU A 117 9.79 16.83 0.60
CA LEU A 117 10.17 15.52 1.12
C LEU A 117 10.42 14.53 -0.01
N THR A 118 11.49 13.74 0.11
CA THR A 118 11.68 12.57 -0.74
C THR A 118 10.75 11.42 -0.29
N LEU A 119 10.41 10.52 -1.21
CA LEU A 119 9.63 9.32 -0.87
C LEU A 119 10.29 8.49 0.24
N ARG A 120 11.63 8.46 0.26
CA ARG A 120 12.38 7.78 1.31
C ARG A 120 12.21 8.44 2.68
N GLN A 121 12.25 9.76 2.77
CA GLN A 121 11.97 10.48 4.02
C GLN A 121 10.53 10.22 4.50
N VAL A 122 9.57 10.20 3.57
CA VAL A 122 8.18 9.86 3.91
C VAL A 122 8.09 8.45 4.47
N PHE A 123 8.75 7.45 3.87
CA PHE A 123 8.80 6.08 4.39
C PHE A 123 9.42 6.00 5.79
N ASP A 124 10.57 6.64 5.98
CA ASP A 124 11.35 6.53 7.23
C ASP A 124 10.61 7.17 8.43
N HIS A 125 9.87 8.26 8.20
CA HIS A 125 9.23 9.03 9.26
C HIS A 125 7.73 8.73 9.45
N ALA A 126 7.11 8.00 8.51
CA ALA A 126 5.71 7.61 8.66
C ALA A 126 5.50 6.59 9.77
N ARG A 127 4.37 6.76 10.49
CA ARG A 127 3.93 5.84 11.54
C ARG A 127 2.74 5.04 11.03
N ALA A 128 3.01 3.92 10.37
CA ALA A 128 2.00 3.00 9.86
C ALA A 128 2.45 1.55 10.11
N PRO A 129 1.51 0.62 10.40
CA PRO A 129 1.83 -0.80 10.60
C PRO A 129 2.45 -1.44 9.35
N TYR A 130 1.93 -1.09 8.17
CA TYR A 130 2.42 -1.58 6.89
C TYR A 130 2.98 -0.41 6.10
N ARG A 131 4.26 -0.48 5.77
CA ARG A 131 4.98 0.53 4.99
C ARG A 131 5.74 -0.14 3.87
N LEU A 132 5.62 0.39 2.67
CA LEU A 132 6.37 -0.02 1.49
C LEU A 132 6.93 1.23 0.81
N TRP A 133 8.20 1.20 0.45
CA TRP A 133 8.86 2.19 -0.39
C TRP A 133 9.48 1.49 -1.59
N VAL A 134 9.23 2.01 -2.77
CA VAL A 134 9.89 1.63 -4.02
C VAL A 134 10.59 2.86 -4.57
N ASN A 135 11.90 2.75 -4.76
CA ASN A 135 12.76 3.88 -5.13
C ASN A 135 12.22 4.62 -6.36
N ASP A 136 12.20 5.96 -6.27
CA ASP A 136 11.76 6.89 -7.31
C ASP A 136 10.37 6.61 -7.92
N SER A 137 9.58 5.77 -7.27
CA SER A 137 8.26 5.36 -7.77
C SER A 137 7.14 5.75 -6.82
N PHE A 138 7.08 5.15 -5.63
CA PHE A 138 6.00 5.40 -4.69
C PHE A 138 6.32 4.95 -3.26
N VAL A 139 5.50 5.42 -2.33
CA VAL A 139 5.35 4.85 -0.98
C VAL A 139 3.91 4.44 -0.76
N VAL A 140 3.71 3.36 -0.01
CA VAL A 140 2.38 2.87 0.38
C VAL A 140 2.34 2.65 1.88
N PHE A 141 1.23 3.07 2.47
CA PHE A 141 0.90 2.82 3.87
C PHE A 141 -0.47 2.14 3.94
N SER A 142 -0.61 1.14 4.78
CA SER A 142 -1.91 0.52 5.03
C SER A 142 -2.09 0.25 6.51
N PRO A 143 -3.26 0.58 7.08
CA PRO A 143 -3.65 0.10 8.40
C PRO A 143 -4.22 -1.31 8.36
N GLU A 144 -4.48 -1.86 7.18
CA GLU A 144 -5.34 -3.01 6.95
C GLU A 144 -4.60 -4.21 6.39
N ILE A 145 -5.13 -5.38 6.72
CA ILE A 145 -4.72 -6.69 6.18
C ILE A 145 -5.82 -7.14 5.21
N PHE A 146 -5.46 -7.49 3.98
CA PHE A 146 -6.40 -8.08 3.03
C PHE A 146 -6.83 -9.47 3.50
N VAL A 147 -5.86 -10.37 3.67
CA VAL A 147 -6.06 -11.70 4.22
C VAL A 147 -4.87 -12.08 5.11
N ARG A 148 -5.13 -12.88 6.12
CA ARG A 148 -4.10 -13.51 6.94
C ARG A 148 -4.35 -15.01 6.97
N ILE A 149 -3.29 -15.79 6.72
CA ILE A 149 -3.33 -17.24 6.82
C ILE A 149 -2.37 -17.65 7.93
N THR A 150 -2.87 -18.30 8.96
CA THR A 150 -2.07 -18.81 10.08
C THR A 150 -2.72 -20.06 10.64
N ASP A 151 -1.91 -21.04 11.05
CA ASP A 151 -2.34 -22.31 11.64
C ASP A 151 -3.41 -23.05 10.81
N GLY A 152 -3.32 -22.97 9.47
CA GLY A 152 -4.27 -23.59 8.56
C GLY A 152 -5.61 -22.85 8.40
N PHE A 153 -5.78 -21.68 9.03
CA PHE A 153 -6.99 -20.85 8.91
C PHE A 153 -6.72 -19.62 8.07
N ILE A 154 -7.70 -19.24 7.26
CA ILE A 154 -7.73 -17.98 6.51
C ILE A 154 -8.64 -16.97 7.22
N TYR A 155 -8.11 -15.79 7.45
CA TYR A 155 -8.82 -14.67 8.08
C TYR A 155 -8.97 -13.54 7.07
N SER A 156 -10.17 -12.99 6.98
CA SER A 156 -10.46 -11.75 6.25
C SER A 156 -10.89 -10.69 7.27
N HIS A 157 -10.36 -9.48 7.09
CA HIS A 157 -10.65 -8.34 7.96
C HIS A 157 -11.33 -7.24 7.12
N PRO A 158 -12.60 -7.44 6.69
CA PRO A 158 -13.29 -6.45 5.86
C PRO A 158 -13.45 -5.14 6.63
N MET A 159 -13.14 -4.03 5.96
CA MET A 159 -13.47 -2.70 6.47
C MET A 159 -14.99 -2.58 6.64
N LYS A 160 -15.40 -2.16 7.82
CA LYS A 160 -16.77 -1.66 8.05
C LYS A 160 -16.74 -0.16 7.79
N GLY A 161 -17.78 0.39 7.22
CA GLY A 161 -17.91 1.75 6.73
C GLY A 161 -17.20 2.86 7.53
N THR A 162 -17.01 3.99 6.88
CA THR A 162 -16.44 5.20 7.48
C THR A 162 -17.45 5.82 8.43
N MET A 163 -16.99 6.23 9.61
CA MET A 163 -17.81 6.90 10.62
C MET A 163 -17.27 8.33 10.82
N ASP A 164 -18.20 9.25 11.08
CA ASP A 164 -17.82 10.62 11.45
C ASP A 164 -17.13 10.61 12.83
N ALA A 165 -15.86 10.99 12.85
CA ALA A 165 -15.05 11.02 14.07
C ALA A 165 -15.48 12.10 15.09
N THR A 166 -16.36 13.01 14.71
CA THR A 166 -16.91 14.03 15.59
C THR A 166 -18.08 13.54 16.44
N LEU A 167 -18.63 12.36 16.13
CA LEU A 167 -19.70 11.77 16.92
C LEU A 167 -19.19 11.35 18.31
N PRO A 168 -19.99 11.56 19.39
CA PRO A 168 -19.57 11.30 20.75
C PRO A 168 -19.13 9.86 21.03
N ASP A 169 -19.63 8.90 20.27
CA ASP A 169 -19.42 7.44 20.40
C ASP A 169 -18.62 6.84 19.23
N ALA A 170 -17.96 7.68 18.43
CA ALA A 170 -17.24 7.23 17.24
C ALA A 170 -16.09 6.22 17.53
N ARG A 171 -15.61 6.16 18.77
CA ARG A 171 -14.55 5.23 19.20
C ARG A 171 -15.07 3.90 19.72
N GLU A 172 -16.37 3.80 20.01
CA GLU A 172 -17.00 2.62 20.62
C GLU A 172 -17.78 1.76 19.60
N ARG A 173 -17.94 2.27 18.39
CA ARG A 173 -18.61 1.62 17.26
C ARG A 173 -17.61 1.05 16.27
#